data_ad0fd4d028844055703de6a134b7553f
#
_entry.id   ad0fd4d028844055703de6a134b7553f
#
_cell.length_a   1.000
_cell.length_b   1.000
_cell.length_c   1.000
_cell.angle_alpha   90.00
_cell.angle_beta   90.00
_cell.angle_gamma   90.00
#
_symmetry.space_group_name_H-M   'P 1'
#
loop_
_entity.id
_entity.type
_entity.pdbx_description
1 polymer ?
#
loop_
_entity_poly.entity_id
_entity_poly.type
_entity_poly.pdbx_seq_one_letter_code
_entity_poly.pdbx_strand_id
1 'polypeptide(L)'
;MPAKKSSLSHISKPASSMVIPTQLLGDVRTLITSARETVSRGVNAALVLLYWKVGGRIRLDVLKEKRAGYGDRIVSALATQLEADFGRSFAERNLRRMIQFS
;
A
#
# COMPACT_ATOMS: atom_id res chain seq x y z
N MET A 1 21.78 -0.85 24.58
CA MET A 1 21.57 -0.84 24.16
C MET A 1 21.45 -0.81 23.42
N PRO A 2 21.54 -1.05 23.44
CA PRO A 2 21.22 -1.12 22.70
C PRO A 2 20.98 -0.91 21.79
N ALA A 3 20.74 -0.88 21.97
CA ALA A 3 20.27 -0.68 21.26
C ALA A 3 20.32 -0.55 20.38
N LYS A 4 20.51 -0.68 20.59
CA LYS A 4 20.43 -0.58 19.83
C LYS A 4 20.14 -0.69 19.09
N LYS A 5 19.96 -0.95 19.27
CA LYS A 5 19.57 -1.07 18.54
C LYS A 5 19.26 -0.76 17.78
N SER A 6 19.24 -0.57 17.96
CA SER A 6 18.74 -0.26 17.20
C SER A 6 18.85 0.12 16.28
N SER A 7 19.11 0.18 16.43
CA SER A 7 19.08 0.56 15.59
C SER A 7 19.16 0.39 14.65
N LEU A 8 19.16 -0.01 14.65
CA LEU A 8 19.12 -0.21 13.81
C LEU A 8 18.74 -0.19 12.95
N SER A 9 18.48 -0.10 13.09
CA SER A 9 17.97 -0.05 12.38
C SER A 9 17.85 0.45 11.51
N HIS A 10 17.89 0.68 11.48
CA HIS A 10 17.71 1.28 10.80
C HIS A 10 18.01 1.46 9.80
N ILE A 11 18.05 1.29 9.89
CA ILE A 11 18.41 1.42 9.21
C ILE A 11 18.37 1.53 8.10
N SER A 12 18.35 1.86 7.88
CA SER A 12 18.30 2.10 6.96
C SER A 12 17.78 1.94 5.87
N LYS A 13 17.10 2.06 5.40
CA LYS A 13 16.56 1.86 4.34
C LYS A 13 16.09 2.97 3.59
N PRO A 14 16.48 3.29 2.48
CA PRO A 14 16.31 4.53 1.78
C PRO A 14 14.92 4.74 1.24
N ALA A 15 14.41 3.78 0.52
CA ALA A 15 13.04 3.90 0.04
C ALA A 15 12.09 3.93 1.20
N SER A 16 12.48 3.25 2.23
CA SER A 16 11.66 3.17 3.41
C SER A 16 11.77 4.40 4.30
N SER A 17 12.56 5.39 3.88
CA SER A 17 12.59 6.64 4.62
C SER A 17 11.27 7.37 4.53
N MET A 18 10.44 7.02 3.56
CA MET A 18 9.09 7.57 3.45
C MET A 18 8.20 6.93 4.49
N VAL A 19 7.62 7.77 5.35
CA VAL A 19 6.67 7.28 6.34
C VAL A 19 5.31 7.15 5.68
N ILE A 20 4.76 5.96 5.69
CA ILE A 20 3.42 5.72 5.15
C ILE A 20 2.41 6.11 6.22
N PRO A 21 1.42 6.96 5.89
CA PRO A 21 0.38 7.29 6.87
C PRO A 21 -0.26 6.01 7.42
N THR A 22 -0.30 5.89 8.73
CA THR A 22 -0.80 4.68 9.38
C THR A 22 -2.21 4.35 8.93
N GLN A 23 -3.05 5.35 8.79
CA GLN A 23 -4.42 5.12 8.40
C GLN A 23 -4.54 4.64 6.97
N LEU A 24 -3.72 5.18 6.07
CA LEU A 24 -3.73 4.72 4.68
C LEU A 24 -3.35 3.26 4.60
N LEU A 25 -2.25 2.88 5.23
CA LEU A 25 -1.80 1.49 5.21
C LEU A 25 -2.83 0.57 5.84
N GLY A 26 -3.38 0.98 6.98
CA GLY A 26 -4.40 0.20 7.67
C GLY A 26 -5.66 0.01 6.85
N ASP A 27 -6.12 1.08 6.20
CA ASP A 27 -7.31 1.00 5.36
C ASP A 27 -7.10 0.06 4.17
N VAL A 28 -5.94 0.16 3.52
CA VAL A 28 -5.65 -0.70 2.37
C VAL A 28 -5.52 -2.16 2.82
N ARG A 29 -4.86 -2.41 3.94
CA ARG A 29 -4.77 -3.78 4.47
C ARG A 29 -6.14 -4.36 4.77
N THR A 30 -7.02 -3.57 5.34
CA THR A 30 -8.39 -4.01 5.64
C THR A 30 -9.14 -4.35 4.37
N LEU A 31 -9.02 -3.50 3.33
CA LEU A 31 -9.67 -3.78 2.05
C LEU A 31 -9.20 -5.10 1.47
N ILE A 32 -7.88 -5.33 1.49
CA ILE A 32 -7.31 -6.54 0.92
C ILE A 32 -7.75 -7.77 1.71
N THR A 33 -7.68 -7.71 3.02
CA THR A 33 -8.04 -8.84 3.87
C THR A 33 -9.51 -9.21 3.70
N SER A 34 -10.38 -8.21 3.67
CA SER A 34 -11.82 -8.45 3.50
C SER A 34 -12.11 -9.07 2.14
N ALA A 35 -11.46 -8.57 1.08
CA ALA A 35 -11.69 -9.08 -0.25
C ALA A 35 -11.21 -10.52 -0.41
N ARG A 36 -10.06 -10.83 0.19
CA ARG A 36 -9.56 -12.21 0.13
C ARG A 36 -10.50 -13.19 0.80
N GLU A 37 -11.10 -12.76 1.89
CA GLU A 37 -12.08 -13.58 2.58
C GLU A 37 -13.30 -13.82 1.70
N THR A 38 -13.77 -12.78 1.02
CA THR A 38 -14.90 -12.87 0.12
C THR A 38 -14.60 -13.76 -1.08
N VAL A 39 -13.41 -13.62 -1.65
CA VAL A 39 -12.99 -14.43 -2.79
C VAL A 39 -12.93 -15.92 -2.40
N SER A 40 -12.49 -16.22 -1.19
CA SER A 40 -12.41 -17.60 -0.73
C SER A 40 -13.79 -18.25 -0.65
N ARG A 41 -14.85 -17.44 -0.65
CA ARG A 41 -16.23 -17.95 -0.69
C ARG A 41 -16.78 -18.00 -2.11
N GLY A 42 -15.91 -17.81 -3.11
CA GLY A 42 -16.28 -17.98 -4.51
C GLY A 42 -16.80 -16.74 -5.21
N VAL A 43 -16.65 -15.56 -4.61
CA VAL A 43 -17.13 -14.31 -5.22
C VAL A 43 -15.98 -13.62 -5.94
N ASN A 44 -15.77 -13.95 -7.21
CA ASN A 44 -14.64 -13.45 -7.98
C ASN A 44 -14.72 -11.95 -8.26
N ALA A 45 -15.93 -11.41 -8.38
CA ALA A 45 -16.09 -9.97 -8.63
C ALA A 45 -15.46 -9.13 -7.52
N ALA A 46 -15.24 -9.71 -6.35
CA ALA A 46 -14.62 -9.00 -5.24
C ALA A 46 -13.21 -8.52 -5.57
N LEU A 47 -12.49 -9.21 -6.45
CA LEU A 47 -11.13 -8.80 -6.83
C LEU A 47 -11.15 -7.51 -7.63
N VAL A 48 -12.07 -7.39 -8.59
CA VAL A 48 -12.18 -6.18 -9.39
C VAL A 48 -12.55 -5.00 -8.51
N LEU A 49 -13.51 -5.21 -7.63
CA LEU A 49 -13.94 -4.17 -6.71
C LEU A 49 -12.82 -3.78 -5.76
N LEU A 50 -12.04 -4.77 -5.30
CA LEU A 50 -10.89 -4.51 -4.45
C LEU A 50 -9.90 -3.58 -5.12
N TYR A 51 -9.52 -3.88 -6.35
CA TYR A 51 -8.52 -3.08 -7.06
C TYR A 51 -9.01 -1.66 -7.23
N TRP A 52 -10.29 -1.50 -7.55
CA TRP A 52 -10.88 -0.18 -7.69
C TRP A 52 -10.85 0.59 -6.35
N LYS A 53 -11.19 -0.07 -5.26
CA LYS A 53 -11.22 0.56 -3.95
C LYS A 53 -9.83 0.92 -3.45
N VAL A 54 -8.86 0.04 -3.66
CA VAL A 54 -7.47 0.32 -3.26
C VAL A 54 -6.95 1.52 -4.04
N GLY A 55 -7.14 1.53 -5.34
CA GLY A 55 -6.70 2.64 -6.17
C GLY A 55 -7.34 3.94 -5.74
N GLY A 56 -8.64 3.92 -5.49
CA GLY A 56 -9.37 5.11 -5.06
C GLY A 56 -8.90 5.62 -3.71
N ARG A 57 -8.62 4.72 -2.77
CA ARG A 57 -8.16 5.14 -1.45
C ARG A 57 -6.79 5.81 -1.53
N ILE A 58 -5.88 5.24 -2.34
CA ILE A 58 -4.56 5.82 -2.52
C ILE A 58 -4.68 7.17 -3.23
N ARG A 59 -5.53 7.25 -4.24
CA ARG A 59 -5.72 8.51 -4.96
C ARG A 59 -6.19 9.62 -4.04
N LEU A 60 -7.12 9.33 -3.13
CA LEU A 60 -7.58 10.34 -2.18
C LEU A 60 -6.43 10.86 -1.34
N ASP A 61 -5.56 9.98 -0.89
CA ASP A 61 -4.43 10.38 -0.06
C ASP A 61 -3.46 11.26 -0.85
N VAL A 62 -3.19 10.89 -2.10
CA VAL A 62 -2.29 11.66 -2.97
C VAL A 62 -2.86 13.04 -3.23
N LEU A 63 -4.18 13.14 -3.44
CA LEU A 63 -4.81 14.43 -3.71
C LEU A 63 -4.79 15.36 -2.51
N LYS A 64 -4.79 14.80 -1.30
CA LYS A 64 -4.74 15.61 -0.09
C LYS A 64 -3.35 16.21 0.14
N GLU A 65 -2.32 15.53 -0.29
CA GLU A 65 -0.94 15.94 -0.05
C GLU A 65 -0.38 16.60 -1.30
N LYS A 66 0.01 17.85 -1.19
CA LYS A 66 0.41 18.62 -2.36
C LYS A 66 1.92 18.75 -2.56
N ARG A 67 2.70 18.07 -1.74
CA ARG A 67 4.16 18.13 -1.90
C ARG A 67 4.60 17.45 -3.18
N ALA A 68 5.58 18.06 -3.83
CA ALA A 68 6.10 17.54 -5.08
C ALA A 68 6.63 16.11 -4.88
N GLY A 69 6.27 15.21 -5.78
CA GLY A 69 6.75 13.84 -5.75
C GLY A 69 6.12 12.95 -4.70
N TYR A 70 5.20 13.48 -3.90
CA TYR A 70 4.58 12.68 -2.85
C TYR A 70 3.91 11.42 -3.41
N GLY A 71 3.16 11.58 -4.50
CA GLY A 71 2.43 10.45 -5.08
C GLY A 71 3.33 9.29 -5.46
N ASP A 72 4.44 9.61 -6.14
CA ASP A 72 5.37 8.55 -6.54
C ASP A 72 6.00 7.89 -5.33
N ARG A 73 6.40 8.68 -4.35
CA ARG A 73 7.06 8.12 -3.17
C ARG A 73 6.12 7.26 -2.34
N ILE A 74 4.88 7.71 -2.16
CA ILE A 74 3.94 6.95 -1.33
C ILE A 74 3.53 5.64 -2.02
N VAL A 75 3.34 5.67 -3.34
CA VAL A 75 3.00 4.45 -4.07
C VAL A 75 4.14 3.44 -3.98
N SER A 76 5.37 3.90 -4.15
CA SER A 76 6.53 3.04 -4.08
C SER A 76 6.70 2.43 -2.68
N ALA A 77 6.59 3.24 -1.64
CA ALA A 77 6.71 2.78 -0.27
C ALA A 77 5.59 1.81 0.10
N LEU A 78 4.37 2.15 -0.30
CA LEU A 78 3.21 1.32 -0.02
C LEU A 78 3.32 -0.03 -0.72
N ALA A 79 3.79 -0.02 -1.98
CA ALA A 79 3.97 -1.25 -2.73
C ALA A 79 4.97 -2.18 -2.04
N THR A 80 6.07 -1.63 -1.55
CA THR A 80 7.06 -2.44 -0.83
C THR A 80 6.42 -3.14 0.36
N GLN A 81 5.63 -2.42 1.12
CA GLN A 81 4.99 -2.96 2.31
C GLN A 81 3.92 -4.00 1.96
N LEU A 82 3.06 -3.67 0.99
CA LEU A 82 1.98 -4.57 0.61
C LEU A 82 2.48 -5.82 -0.09
N GLU A 83 3.52 -5.69 -0.88
CA GLU A 83 4.11 -6.86 -1.54
C GLU A 83 4.69 -7.82 -0.50
N ALA A 84 5.32 -7.29 0.54
CA ALA A 84 5.83 -8.12 1.63
C ALA A 84 4.70 -8.83 2.37
N ASP A 85 3.55 -8.14 2.55
CA ASP A 85 2.43 -8.69 3.30
C ASP A 85 1.57 -9.64 2.48
N PHE A 86 1.34 -9.34 1.20
CA PHE A 86 0.32 -10.02 0.41
C PHE A 86 0.81 -10.58 -0.92
N GLY A 87 2.05 -10.32 -1.29
CA GLY A 87 2.63 -10.90 -2.50
C GLY A 87 2.64 -9.97 -3.70
N ARG A 88 3.07 -10.51 -4.82
CA ARG A 88 3.36 -9.73 -6.02
C ARG A 88 2.17 -9.04 -6.65
N SER A 89 0.96 -9.47 -6.33
CA SER A 89 -0.23 -8.81 -6.84
C SER A 89 -0.28 -7.33 -6.48
N PHE A 90 0.45 -6.95 -5.43
CA PHE A 90 0.48 -5.57 -4.95
C PHE A 90 1.80 -4.89 -5.19
N ALA A 91 2.58 -5.38 -6.15
CA ALA A 91 3.80 -4.70 -6.57
C ALA A 91 3.46 -3.32 -7.14
N GLU A 92 4.46 -2.45 -7.17
CA GLU A 92 4.25 -1.06 -7.56
C GLU A 92 3.53 -0.92 -8.91
N ARG A 93 3.92 -1.72 -9.89
CA ARG A 93 3.30 -1.68 -11.20
C ARG A 93 1.79 -1.90 -11.13
N ASN A 94 1.40 -2.88 -10.34
CA ASN A 94 -0.03 -3.19 -10.21
C ASN A 94 -0.77 -2.14 -9.41
N LEU A 95 -0.13 -1.59 -8.38
CA LEU A 95 -0.74 -0.50 -7.62
C LEU A 95 -1.00 0.71 -8.52
N ARG A 96 -0.06 1.04 -9.38
CA ARG A 96 -0.25 2.17 -10.29
C ARG A 96 -1.42 1.92 -11.25
N ARG A 97 -1.58 0.69 -11.69
CA ARG A 97 -2.74 0.35 -12.53
C ARG A 97 -4.05 0.48 -11.76
N MET A 98 -4.08 0.04 -10.51
CA MET A 98 -5.28 0.19 -9.68
C MET A 98 -5.67 1.65 -9.54
N ILE A 99 -4.70 2.52 -9.33
CA ILE A 99 -4.96 3.95 -9.22
C ILE A 99 -5.52 4.51 -10.52
N GLN A 100 -5.00 4.05 -11.66
CA GLN A 100 -5.51 4.49 -12.96
C GLN A 100 -6.95 4.07 -13.19
N PHE A 101 -7.34 2.93 -12.68
CA PHE A 101 -8.71 2.44 -12.85
C PHE A 101 -9.71 3.13 -11.92
N SER A 102 -9.24 3.73 -10.86
CA SER A 102 -10.15 4.28 -9.85
C SER A 102 -10.81 5.59 -10.26
#